data_e98522e9941ee3706a056316f6ce7c51
#
_entry.id   e98522e9941ee3706a056316f6ce7c51
#
_cell.length_a   1.000
_cell.length_b   1.000
_cell.length_c   1.000
_cell.angle_alpha   90.00
_cell.angle_beta   90.00
_cell.angle_gamma   90.00
#
_symmetry.space_group_name_H-M   'P 1'
#
loop_
_entity.id
_entity.type
_entity.pdbx_description
1 polymer ?
#
loop_
_entity_poly.entity_id
_entity_poly.type
_entity_poly.pdbx_seq_one_letter_code
_entity_poly.pdbx_strand_id
1 'polypeptide(L)'
;MLEKNGRVSTVLISFADVCEKINQIKHNRIARQTGVYSIMQVFSLGMGFLINVFLAKEMGVDQFGIYSFAVAVMSFVGIFFEFGFFSTAAKILADNTSPEEERHWLGIFFLFFLVINVGMVSFIFLLSFGIDYLFTDKIGSLLTSVCIFSYVYTLPSFMELVLKGNNRIYALSGFNFLQRLFSLFILAGLWFWGYLEPLYIFYMLGISYIVAFLFIYFSMKPKFSRISAYVRHYISYNAQYGWPLYWGRITDAGAYNLDKILIPYFIDARTVGLYTLAYSFAAPILTIPNALAASTFRTFAEKSFIPSNIMRNNIRMILFSCLLVGLIGYAVLVLYLPQGYEQSFYYLLILILAFAFQGGYGLYNTWLAVRGHVLLLRNFSWRIAIVDVFANFFLIMWMGGYGGCVAALMEKSYYYYLVRGAYRKLCDVSEMYSEEGIR
;
A
#
# COMPACT_ATOMS: atom_id res chain seq x y z
N MET A 1 46.20 4.62 41.59
CA MET A 1 45.92 3.18 41.59
C MET A 1 44.44 3.04 41.32
N LEU A 2 44.09 2.77 40.04
CA LEU A 2 43.55 1.54 39.51
C LEU A 2 42.13 1.31 40.00
N GLU A 3 41.08 1.17 39.18
CA GLU A 3 40.97 0.34 37.99
C GLU A 3 39.82 0.78 37.08
N LYS A 4 40.12 0.88 35.83
CA LYS A 4 39.17 0.83 34.71
C LYS A 4 38.54 -0.57 34.66
N ASN A 5 37.22 -0.69 34.61
CA ASN A 5 36.61 -1.84 33.96
C ASN A 5 35.30 -1.40 33.28
N GLY A 6 35.42 -1.00 32.04
CA GLY A 6 34.30 -0.91 31.09
C GLY A 6 33.81 -2.31 30.76
N ARG A 7 32.71 -2.76 31.40
CA ARG A 7 31.97 -3.91 30.95
C ARG A 7 31.05 -3.49 29.79
N VAL A 8 31.48 -3.83 28.57
CA VAL A 8 30.58 -4.00 27.45
C VAL A 8 29.61 -5.12 27.80
N SER A 9 28.46 -4.77 28.35
CA SER A 9 27.37 -5.71 28.51
C SER A 9 26.79 -5.98 27.11
N THR A 10 27.33 -6.98 26.44
CA THR A 10 26.65 -7.66 25.34
C THR A 10 25.35 -8.20 25.93
N VAL A 11 24.23 -7.53 25.61
CA VAL A 11 22.90 -8.02 25.96
C VAL A 11 22.66 -9.25 25.09
N LEU A 12 23.14 -10.41 25.56
CA LEU A 12 22.62 -11.70 25.18
C LEU A 12 21.21 -11.74 25.75
N ILE A 13 20.22 -11.45 24.90
CA ILE A 13 18.81 -11.67 25.25
C ILE A 13 18.72 -13.17 25.56
N SER A 14 18.57 -13.50 26.85
CA SER A 14 18.41 -14.88 27.29
C SER A 14 17.17 -15.47 26.59
N PHE A 15 17.25 -16.73 26.19
CA PHE A 15 16.09 -17.45 25.64
C PHE A 15 14.89 -17.39 26.59
N ALA A 16 15.13 -17.29 27.90
CA ALA A 16 14.15 -17.08 28.93
C ALA A 16 13.45 -15.71 28.82
N ASP A 17 14.20 -14.63 28.56
CA ASP A 17 13.64 -13.27 28.36
C ASP A 17 12.77 -13.20 27.10
N VAL A 18 13.14 -13.94 26.07
CA VAL A 18 12.33 -14.06 24.84
C VAL A 18 11.06 -14.84 25.12
N CYS A 19 11.13 -15.95 25.86
CA CYS A 19 9.97 -16.74 26.25
C CYS A 19 9.03 -15.97 27.19
N GLU A 20 9.55 -15.19 28.11
CA GLU A 20 8.77 -14.35 29.01
C GLU A 20 8.07 -13.21 28.26
N LYS A 21 8.76 -12.53 27.34
CA LYS A 21 8.16 -11.54 26.44
C LYS A 21 7.10 -12.15 25.52
N ILE A 22 7.32 -13.35 25.00
CA ILE A 22 6.32 -14.08 24.21
C ILE A 22 5.08 -14.41 25.06
N ASN A 23 5.26 -14.80 26.32
CA ASN A 23 4.15 -15.05 27.23
C ASN A 23 3.38 -13.77 27.60
N GLN A 24 4.06 -12.65 27.83
CA GLN A 24 3.42 -11.34 28.03
C GLN A 24 2.63 -10.89 26.79
N ILE A 25 3.15 -11.12 25.59
CA ILE A 25 2.47 -10.85 24.32
C ILE A 25 1.22 -11.73 24.17
N LYS A 26 1.27 -13.00 24.57
CA LYS A 26 0.11 -13.92 24.52
C LYS A 26 -1.06 -13.44 25.40
N HIS A 27 -0.79 -12.75 26.49
CA HIS A 27 -1.83 -12.25 27.40
C HIS A 27 -2.36 -10.86 27.02
N ASN A 28 -1.65 -10.11 26.19
CA ASN A 28 -2.11 -8.82 25.71
C ASN A 28 -2.90 -8.99 24.40
N ARG A 29 -4.22 -8.75 24.46
CA ARG A 29 -5.15 -8.88 23.32
C ARG A 29 -4.69 -8.06 22.10
N ILE A 30 -4.24 -6.83 22.32
CA ILE A 30 -3.80 -5.93 21.24
C ILE A 30 -2.51 -6.47 20.60
N ALA A 31 -1.52 -6.87 21.39
CA ALA A 31 -0.27 -7.42 20.87
C ALA A 31 -0.49 -8.70 20.06
N ARG A 32 -1.41 -9.57 20.50
CA ARG A 32 -1.78 -10.78 19.77
C ARG A 32 -2.50 -10.47 18.47
N GLN A 33 -3.43 -9.51 18.45
CA GLN A 33 -4.11 -9.07 17.23
C GLN A 33 -3.12 -8.49 16.21
N THR A 34 -2.22 -7.60 16.66
CA THR A 34 -1.19 -7.00 15.81
C THR A 34 -0.23 -8.06 15.28
N GLY A 35 0.20 -9.01 16.12
CA GLY A 35 1.09 -10.10 15.70
C GLY A 35 0.46 -10.98 14.61
N VAL A 36 -0.78 -11.44 14.82
CA VAL A 36 -1.51 -12.25 13.82
C VAL A 36 -1.70 -11.47 12.52
N TYR A 37 -2.14 -10.21 12.63
CA TYR A 37 -2.31 -9.34 11.44
C TYR A 37 -1.00 -9.19 10.66
N SER A 38 0.13 -8.90 11.35
CA SER A 38 1.42 -8.73 10.70
C SER A 38 1.91 -10.00 9.99
N ILE A 39 1.77 -11.17 10.63
CA ILE A 39 2.14 -12.46 10.03
C ILE A 39 1.29 -12.73 8.78
N MET A 40 -0.03 -12.58 8.90
CA MET A 40 -0.94 -12.79 7.76
C MET A 40 -0.71 -11.78 6.64
N GLN A 41 -0.35 -10.54 6.96
CA GLN A 41 -0.01 -9.51 5.98
C GLN A 41 1.26 -9.86 5.21
N VAL A 42 2.33 -10.29 5.91
CA VAL A 42 3.58 -10.73 5.27
C VAL A 42 3.32 -11.94 4.37
N PHE A 43 2.54 -12.90 4.85
CA PHE A 43 2.17 -14.08 4.08
C PHE A 43 1.36 -13.72 2.82
N SER A 44 0.36 -12.84 2.96
CA SER A 44 -0.45 -12.35 1.83
C SER A 44 0.39 -11.60 0.80
N LEU A 45 1.35 -10.78 1.24
CA LEU A 45 2.29 -10.11 0.34
C LEU A 45 3.17 -11.11 -0.41
N GLY A 46 3.70 -12.12 0.29
CA GLY A 46 4.50 -13.18 -0.32
C GLY A 46 3.70 -13.97 -1.36
N MET A 47 2.48 -14.38 -1.04
CA MET A 47 1.59 -15.07 -2.01
C MET A 47 1.28 -14.19 -3.22
N GLY A 48 0.98 -12.89 -3.00
CA GLY A 48 0.73 -11.95 -4.10
C GLY A 48 1.94 -11.76 -5.00
N PHE A 49 3.13 -11.71 -4.42
CA PHE A 49 4.39 -11.66 -5.16
C PHE A 49 4.60 -12.92 -6.01
N LEU A 50 4.39 -14.11 -5.44
CA LEU A 50 4.51 -15.38 -6.17
C LEU A 50 3.51 -15.48 -7.32
N ILE A 51 2.27 -15.03 -7.12
CA ILE A 51 1.26 -14.95 -8.19
C ILE A 51 1.76 -14.06 -9.32
N ASN A 52 2.28 -12.85 -9.02
CA ASN A 52 2.78 -11.93 -10.05
C ASN A 52 3.97 -12.52 -10.84
N VAL A 53 4.93 -13.15 -10.16
CA VAL A 53 6.08 -13.81 -10.82
C VAL A 53 5.62 -14.96 -11.69
N PHE A 54 4.67 -15.76 -11.21
CA PHE A 54 4.09 -16.87 -11.97
C PHE A 54 3.35 -16.36 -13.22
N LEU A 55 2.50 -15.35 -13.09
CA LEU A 55 1.80 -14.73 -14.21
C LEU A 55 2.78 -14.16 -15.24
N ALA A 56 3.81 -13.44 -14.79
CA ALA A 56 4.85 -12.91 -15.66
C ALA A 56 5.54 -14.02 -16.47
N LYS A 57 5.83 -15.18 -15.82
CA LYS A 57 6.47 -16.31 -16.48
C LYS A 57 5.58 -16.95 -17.55
N GLU A 58 4.35 -17.26 -17.20
CA GLU A 58 3.46 -18.09 -18.04
C GLU A 58 2.76 -17.28 -19.15
N MET A 59 2.43 -16.00 -18.90
CA MET A 59 1.79 -15.13 -19.89
C MET A 59 2.78 -14.55 -20.91
N GLY A 60 4.05 -14.44 -20.56
CA GLY A 60 5.04 -13.70 -21.33
C GLY A 60 4.90 -12.17 -21.19
N VAL A 61 5.91 -11.44 -21.69
CA VAL A 61 6.08 -10.01 -21.42
C VAL A 61 4.91 -9.17 -21.94
N ASP A 62 4.44 -9.47 -23.16
CA ASP A 62 3.43 -8.64 -23.84
C ASP A 62 2.03 -8.80 -23.18
N GLN A 63 1.61 -10.05 -22.91
CA GLN A 63 0.33 -10.31 -22.26
C GLN A 63 0.34 -9.83 -20.80
N PHE A 64 1.46 -10.02 -20.09
CA PHE A 64 1.63 -9.47 -18.75
C PHE A 64 1.62 -7.95 -18.74
N GLY A 65 2.15 -7.31 -19.80
CA GLY A 65 2.06 -5.89 -20.04
C GLY A 65 0.62 -5.38 -20.17
N ILE A 66 -0.16 -6.00 -21.05
CA ILE A 66 -1.59 -5.71 -21.26
C ILE A 66 -2.38 -5.87 -19.95
N TYR A 67 -2.14 -6.96 -19.22
CA TYR A 67 -2.73 -7.19 -17.90
C TYR A 67 -2.36 -6.06 -16.92
N SER A 68 -1.08 -5.72 -16.82
CA SER A 68 -0.58 -4.68 -15.91
C SER A 68 -1.14 -3.29 -16.25
N PHE A 69 -1.29 -2.99 -17.53
CA PHE A 69 -1.90 -1.75 -17.99
C PHE A 69 -3.39 -1.67 -17.61
N ALA A 70 -4.17 -2.72 -17.86
CA ALA A 70 -5.57 -2.75 -17.45
C ALA A 70 -5.72 -2.63 -15.92
N VAL A 71 -4.85 -3.29 -15.14
CA VAL A 71 -4.76 -3.14 -13.67
C VAL A 71 -4.49 -1.69 -13.28
N ALA A 72 -3.55 -1.03 -13.96
CA ALA A 72 -3.20 0.37 -13.68
C ALA A 72 -4.38 1.31 -13.92
N VAL A 73 -5.08 1.17 -15.06
CA VAL A 73 -6.26 1.98 -15.39
C VAL A 73 -7.37 1.78 -14.35
N MET A 74 -7.73 0.54 -14.03
CA MET A 74 -8.78 0.25 -13.07
C MET A 74 -8.42 0.74 -11.66
N SER A 75 -7.16 0.56 -11.23
CA SER A 75 -6.68 1.03 -9.94
C SER A 75 -6.71 2.54 -9.85
N PHE A 76 -6.26 3.23 -10.91
CA PHE A 76 -6.25 4.69 -10.98
C PHE A 76 -7.68 5.26 -10.92
N VAL A 77 -8.61 4.71 -11.70
CA VAL A 77 -10.02 5.10 -11.63
C VAL A 77 -10.60 4.83 -10.24
N GLY A 78 -10.26 3.70 -9.61
CA GLY A 78 -10.74 3.33 -8.27
C GLY A 78 -10.45 4.38 -7.19
N ILE A 79 -9.31 5.11 -7.30
CA ILE A 79 -8.95 6.17 -6.37
C ILE A 79 -10.00 7.29 -6.34
N PHE A 80 -10.56 7.62 -7.52
CA PHE A 80 -11.55 8.69 -7.65
C PHE A 80 -12.96 8.28 -7.22
N PHE A 81 -13.24 6.98 -7.10
CA PHE A 81 -14.58 6.50 -6.77
C PHE A 81 -14.84 6.26 -5.28
N GLU A 82 -13.91 6.56 -4.36
CA GLU A 82 -14.16 6.41 -2.92
C GLU A 82 -15.02 7.53 -2.31
N PHE A 83 -14.93 8.75 -2.81
CA PHE A 83 -15.66 9.97 -2.37
C PHE A 83 -15.62 10.21 -0.85
N GLY A 84 -14.63 9.65 -0.13
CA GLY A 84 -14.49 9.75 1.32
C GLY A 84 -15.41 8.84 2.15
N PHE A 85 -16.36 8.15 1.52
CA PHE A 85 -17.34 7.31 2.23
C PHE A 85 -16.69 6.20 3.04
N PHE A 86 -15.63 5.57 2.56
CA PHE A 86 -14.99 4.48 3.31
C PHE A 86 -14.31 4.97 4.59
N SER A 87 -13.69 6.15 4.56
CA SER A 87 -13.10 6.79 5.76
C SER A 87 -14.18 7.20 6.77
N THR A 88 -15.31 7.69 6.28
CA THR A 88 -16.48 8.04 7.10
C THR A 88 -17.07 6.79 7.77
N ALA A 89 -17.17 5.68 7.04
CA ALA A 89 -17.64 4.41 7.61
C ALA A 89 -16.74 3.94 8.76
N ALA A 90 -15.42 3.99 8.58
CA ALA A 90 -14.47 3.65 9.63
C ALA A 90 -14.64 4.51 10.89
N LYS A 91 -14.84 5.81 10.71
CA LYS A 91 -15.03 6.76 11.81
C LYS A 91 -16.33 6.50 12.59
N ILE A 92 -17.46 6.30 11.88
CA ILE A 92 -18.74 5.99 12.50
C ILE A 92 -18.66 4.71 13.34
N LEU A 93 -18.00 3.66 12.83
CA LEU A 93 -17.82 2.41 13.57
C LEU A 93 -16.90 2.54 14.77
N ALA A 94 -15.92 3.46 14.72
CA ALA A 94 -15.01 3.72 15.83
C ALA A 94 -15.66 4.50 16.99
N ASP A 95 -16.73 5.23 16.74
CA ASP A 95 -17.41 6.11 17.72
C ASP A 95 -18.38 5.36 18.65
N ASN A 96 -18.03 4.13 19.11
CA ASN A 96 -18.78 3.35 20.10
C ASN A 96 -20.25 3.06 19.74
N THR A 97 -20.50 2.55 18.55
CA THR A 97 -21.82 2.08 18.14
C THR A 97 -22.23 0.80 18.91
N SER A 98 -23.51 0.71 19.31
CA SER A 98 -24.03 -0.53 19.87
C SER A 98 -23.97 -1.67 18.84
N PRO A 99 -23.87 -2.96 19.25
CA PRO A 99 -23.82 -4.08 18.30
C PRO A 99 -25.03 -4.16 17.34
N GLU A 100 -26.16 -3.60 17.73
CA GLU A 100 -27.35 -3.55 16.88
C GLU A 100 -27.27 -2.43 15.87
N GLU A 101 -26.85 -1.24 16.25
CA GLU A 101 -26.58 -0.12 15.37
C GLU A 101 -25.47 -0.41 14.38
N GLU A 102 -24.40 -1.08 14.81
CA GLU A 102 -23.31 -1.56 13.94
C GLU A 102 -23.88 -2.33 12.73
N ARG A 103 -24.83 -3.26 12.96
CA ARG A 103 -25.44 -4.05 11.87
C ARG A 103 -26.22 -3.19 10.89
N HIS A 104 -26.89 -2.14 11.36
CA HIS A 104 -27.60 -1.19 10.49
C HIS A 104 -26.60 -0.36 9.67
N TRP A 105 -25.56 0.15 10.31
CA TRP A 105 -24.49 0.88 9.62
C TRP A 105 -23.82 0.03 8.56
N LEU A 106 -23.48 -1.22 8.86
CA LEU A 106 -22.90 -2.14 7.90
C LEU A 106 -23.80 -2.35 6.67
N GLY A 107 -25.13 -2.47 6.85
CA GLY A 107 -26.07 -2.56 5.74
C GLY A 107 -26.00 -1.33 4.82
N ILE A 108 -25.92 -0.12 5.40
CA ILE A 108 -25.81 1.13 4.64
C ILE A 108 -24.46 1.24 3.93
N PHE A 109 -23.36 0.88 4.60
CA PHE A 109 -22.02 0.94 3.99
C PHE A 109 -21.90 -0.02 2.80
N PHE A 110 -22.48 -1.23 2.89
CA PHE A 110 -22.52 -2.16 1.77
C PHE A 110 -23.38 -1.63 0.63
N LEU A 111 -24.50 -0.97 0.93
CA LEU A 111 -25.33 -0.34 -0.11
C LEU A 111 -24.55 0.77 -0.84
N PHE A 112 -23.89 1.65 -0.10
CA PHE A 112 -23.05 2.70 -0.70
C PHE A 112 -21.88 2.13 -1.49
N PHE A 113 -21.21 1.09 -0.97
CA PHE A 113 -20.18 0.38 -1.69
C PHE A 113 -20.70 -0.15 -3.04
N LEU A 114 -21.90 -0.76 -3.06
CA LEU A 114 -22.51 -1.25 -4.30
C LEU A 114 -22.80 -0.11 -5.28
N VAL A 115 -23.41 0.98 -4.81
CA VAL A 115 -23.73 2.15 -5.66
C VAL A 115 -22.46 2.77 -6.25
N ILE A 116 -21.42 2.94 -5.45
CA ILE A 116 -20.12 3.46 -5.89
C ILE A 116 -19.52 2.56 -6.97
N ASN A 117 -19.56 1.24 -6.77
CA ASN A 117 -19.01 0.31 -7.75
C ASN A 117 -19.85 0.21 -9.03
N VAL A 118 -21.17 0.32 -8.96
CA VAL A 118 -21.99 0.45 -10.18
C VAL A 118 -21.59 1.69 -10.97
N GLY A 119 -21.37 2.82 -10.30
CA GLY A 119 -20.85 4.03 -10.94
C GLY A 119 -19.47 3.82 -11.56
N MET A 120 -18.55 3.14 -10.85
CA MET A 120 -17.21 2.83 -11.33
C MET A 120 -17.23 1.90 -12.54
N VAL A 121 -18.03 0.83 -12.50
CA VAL A 121 -18.24 -0.09 -13.63
C VAL A 121 -18.74 0.67 -14.85
N SER A 122 -19.77 1.50 -14.67
CA SER A 122 -20.34 2.32 -15.75
C SER A 122 -19.32 3.27 -16.35
N PHE A 123 -18.50 3.91 -15.50
CA PHE A 123 -17.45 4.81 -15.96
C PHE A 123 -16.35 4.08 -16.74
N ILE A 124 -15.87 2.93 -16.25
CA ILE A 124 -14.84 2.13 -16.94
C ILE A 124 -15.42 1.57 -18.25
N PHE A 125 -16.69 1.15 -18.26
CA PHE A 125 -17.36 0.72 -19.47
C PHE A 125 -17.40 1.83 -20.53
N LEU A 126 -17.77 3.06 -20.16
CA LEU A 126 -17.75 4.21 -21.06
C LEU A 126 -16.31 4.57 -21.50
N LEU A 127 -15.37 4.55 -20.58
CA LEU A 127 -13.95 4.81 -20.86
C LEU A 127 -13.38 3.81 -21.86
N SER A 128 -13.81 2.55 -21.84
CA SER A 128 -13.32 1.49 -22.71
C SER A 128 -13.52 1.77 -24.20
N PHE A 129 -14.54 2.54 -24.58
CA PHE A 129 -14.77 2.93 -25.97
C PHE A 129 -13.82 4.05 -26.46
N GLY A 130 -13.31 4.86 -25.55
CA GLY A 130 -12.44 6.00 -25.88
C GLY A 130 -10.94 5.74 -25.63
N ILE A 131 -10.60 4.77 -24.82
CA ILE A 131 -9.23 4.56 -24.35
C ILE A 131 -8.26 4.20 -25.51
N ASP A 132 -8.73 3.44 -26.48
CA ASP A 132 -7.93 3.01 -27.64
C ASP A 132 -7.55 4.16 -28.59
N TYR A 133 -8.14 5.36 -28.43
CA TYR A 133 -7.73 6.57 -29.13
C TYR A 133 -6.62 7.34 -28.40
N LEU A 134 -6.47 7.09 -27.09
CA LEU A 134 -5.50 7.80 -26.24
C LEU A 134 -4.19 7.05 -26.08
N PHE A 135 -4.21 5.73 -26.23
CA PHE A 135 -3.07 4.86 -25.95
C PHE A 135 -2.66 4.05 -27.20
N THR A 136 -1.38 3.71 -27.28
CA THR A 136 -0.82 2.91 -28.37
C THR A 136 -1.37 1.49 -28.37
N ASP A 137 -1.45 0.88 -27.18
CA ASP A 137 -1.96 -0.48 -27.01
C ASP A 137 -3.47 -0.49 -26.80
N LYS A 138 -4.14 -1.32 -27.60
CA LYS A 138 -5.59 -1.43 -27.59
C LYS A 138 -6.05 -2.36 -26.46
N ILE A 139 -6.56 -1.78 -25.38
CA ILE A 139 -7.11 -2.51 -24.24
C ILE A 139 -8.62 -2.31 -24.05
N GLY A 140 -9.28 -1.53 -24.91
CA GLY A 140 -10.70 -1.19 -24.77
C GLY A 140 -11.59 -2.42 -24.72
N SER A 141 -11.39 -3.39 -25.62
CA SER A 141 -12.15 -4.64 -25.62
C SER A 141 -11.95 -5.48 -24.35
N LEU A 142 -10.73 -5.52 -23.83
CA LEU A 142 -10.43 -6.17 -22.54
C LEU A 142 -11.18 -5.44 -21.41
N LEU A 143 -11.04 -4.12 -21.32
CA LEU A 143 -11.70 -3.31 -20.28
C LEU A 143 -13.22 -3.46 -20.33
N THR A 144 -13.83 -3.48 -21.51
CA THR A 144 -15.26 -3.74 -21.67
C THR A 144 -15.67 -5.08 -21.05
N SER A 145 -14.88 -6.12 -21.29
CA SER A 145 -15.17 -7.48 -20.80
C SER A 145 -14.95 -7.64 -19.30
N VAL A 146 -14.02 -6.87 -18.70
CA VAL A 146 -13.62 -7.03 -17.30
C VAL A 146 -14.09 -5.90 -16.38
N CYS A 147 -14.77 -4.85 -16.90
CA CYS A 147 -15.20 -3.69 -16.11
C CYS A 147 -16.03 -4.07 -14.87
N ILE A 148 -16.82 -5.14 -14.96
CA ILE A 148 -17.63 -5.65 -13.84
C ILE A 148 -16.76 -6.04 -12.63
N PHE A 149 -15.49 -6.41 -12.83
CA PHE A 149 -14.56 -6.79 -11.78
C PHE A 149 -13.77 -5.59 -11.21
N SER A 150 -14.10 -4.36 -11.60
CA SER A 150 -13.41 -3.16 -11.10
C SER A 150 -13.49 -2.99 -9.58
N TYR A 151 -14.50 -3.57 -8.93
CA TYR A 151 -14.62 -3.60 -7.47
C TYR A 151 -13.40 -4.23 -6.76
N VAL A 152 -12.61 -5.05 -7.45
CA VAL A 152 -11.36 -5.64 -6.96
C VAL A 152 -10.39 -4.56 -6.44
N TYR A 153 -10.47 -3.34 -6.96
CA TYR A 153 -9.58 -2.24 -6.60
C TYR A 153 -10.13 -1.34 -5.49
N THR A 154 -11.43 -1.36 -5.25
CA THR A 154 -12.07 -0.57 -4.17
C THR A 154 -12.42 -1.43 -2.94
N LEU A 155 -12.72 -2.71 -3.14
CA LEU A 155 -13.13 -3.64 -2.08
C LEU A 155 -12.09 -3.84 -0.98
N PRO A 156 -10.77 -3.99 -1.26
CA PRO A 156 -9.75 -4.10 -0.22
C PRO A 156 -9.72 -2.89 0.71
N SER A 157 -9.75 -1.68 0.14
CA SER A 157 -9.75 -0.40 0.88
C SER A 157 -11.02 -0.27 1.73
N PHE A 158 -12.18 -0.59 1.17
CA PHE A 158 -13.44 -0.61 1.89
C PHE A 158 -13.42 -1.57 3.07
N MET A 159 -13.04 -2.83 2.84
CA MET A 159 -12.98 -3.86 3.89
C MET A 159 -11.94 -3.51 4.96
N GLU A 160 -10.79 -2.99 4.56
CA GLU A 160 -9.75 -2.56 5.49
C GLU A 160 -10.27 -1.48 6.44
N LEU A 161 -10.91 -0.43 5.92
CA LEU A 161 -11.40 0.68 6.72
C LEU A 161 -12.57 0.27 7.61
N VAL A 162 -13.55 -0.47 7.09
CA VAL A 162 -14.71 -0.95 7.85
C VAL A 162 -14.28 -1.91 8.98
N LEU A 163 -13.42 -2.87 8.69
CA LEU A 163 -12.99 -3.86 9.69
C LEU A 163 -12.02 -3.28 10.71
N LYS A 164 -11.22 -2.28 10.35
CA LYS A 164 -10.41 -1.51 11.32
C LYS A 164 -11.30 -0.62 12.19
N GLY A 165 -12.30 0.03 11.62
CA GLY A 165 -13.23 0.90 12.35
C GLY A 165 -13.95 0.17 13.48
N ASN A 166 -14.40 -1.06 13.26
CA ASN A 166 -15.05 -1.87 14.31
C ASN A 166 -14.11 -2.84 15.05
N ASN A 167 -12.79 -2.62 14.94
CA ASN A 167 -11.74 -3.41 15.61
C ASN A 167 -11.80 -4.92 15.31
N ARG A 168 -12.29 -5.33 14.14
CA ARG A 168 -12.33 -6.73 13.67
C ARG A 168 -11.07 -7.14 12.92
N ILE A 169 -9.91 -6.95 13.53
CA ILE A 169 -8.60 -7.17 12.90
C ILE A 169 -8.40 -8.61 12.44
N TYR A 170 -8.92 -9.60 13.17
CA TYR A 170 -8.87 -11.01 12.72
C TYR A 170 -9.69 -11.26 11.44
N ALA A 171 -10.85 -10.60 11.30
CA ALA A 171 -11.67 -10.71 10.09
C ALA A 171 -10.95 -10.08 8.87
N LEU A 172 -10.24 -8.96 9.09
CA LEU A 172 -9.41 -8.35 8.05
C LEU A 172 -8.26 -9.26 7.61
N SER A 173 -7.57 -9.88 8.57
CA SER A 173 -6.52 -10.87 8.27
C SER A 173 -7.10 -12.06 7.50
N GLY A 174 -8.26 -12.55 7.92
CA GLY A 174 -8.98 -13.64 7.25
C GLY A 174 -9.39 -13.28 5.83
N PHE A 175 -9.91 -12.07 5.59
CA PHE A 175 -10.27 -11.57 4.27
C PHE A 175 -9.06 -11.59 3.31
N ASN A 176 -7.94 -10.98 3.72
CA ASN A 176 -6.73 -10.93 2.92
C ASN A 176 -6.16 -12.32 2.63
N PHE A 177 -6.15 -13.20 3.63
CA PHE A 177 -5.66 -14.57 3.48
C PHE A 177 -6.55 -15.40 2.55
N LEU A 178 -7.86 -15.42 2.78
CA LEU A 178 -8.82 -16.17 1.96
C LEU A 178 -8.79 -15.73 0.51
N GLN A 179 -8.77 -14.42 0.27
CA GLN A 179 -8.67 -13.88 -1.09
C GLN A 179 -7.44 -14.42 -1.82
N ARG A 180 -6.25 -14.42 -1.18
CA ARG A 180 -5.01 -14.93 -1.77
C ARG A 180 -5.06 -16.44 -1.97
N LEU A 181 -5.60 -17.16 -1.01
CA LEU A 181 -5.76 -18.61 -1.08
C LEU A 181 -6.66 -19.01 -2.26
N PHE A 182 -7.84 -18.36 -2.40
CA PHE A 182 -8.73 -18.63 -3.54
C PHE A 182 -8.09 -18.22 -4.86
N SER A 183 -7.35 -17.11 -4.91
CA SER A 183 -6.59 -16.75 -6.13
C SER A 183 -5.60 -17.84 -6.54
N LEU A 184 -4.87 -18.44 -5.61
CA LEU A 184 -3.94 -19.53 -5.91
C LEU A 184 -4.65 -20.79 -6.41
N PHE A 185 -5.78 -21.17 -5.80
CA PHE A 185 -6.53 -22.34 -6.25
C PHE A 185 -7.10 -22.15 -7.67
N ILE A 186 -7.69 -21.00 -7.94
CA ILE A 186 -8.25 -20.70 -9.27
C ILE A 186 -7.10 -20.60 -10.30
N LEU A 187 -5.98 -19.97 -9.93
CA LEU A 187 -4.80 -19.86 -10.79
C LEU A 187 -4.25 -21.24 -11.17
N ALA A 188 -4.16 -22.16 -10.21
CA ALA A 188 -3.74 -23.53 -10.47
C ALA A 188 -4.69 -24.24 -11.45
N GLY A 189 -5.99 -24.04 -11.31
CA GLY A 189 -6.99 -24.55 -12.26
C GLY A 189 -6.82 -23.93 -13.65
N LEU A 190 -6.69 -22.62 -13.76
CA LEU A 190 -6.49 -21.95 -15.05
C LEU A 190 -5.20 -22.42 -15.74
N TRP A 191 -4.13 -22.60 -14.99
CA TRP A 191 -2.87 -23.13 -15.50
C TRP A 191 -3.03 -24.57 -16.03
N PHE A 192 -3.72 -25.43 -15.28
CA PHE A 192 -3.95 -26.81 -15.67
C PHE A 192 -4.74 -26.94 -16.99
N TRP A 193 -5.72 -26.03 -17.20
CA TRP A 193 -6.53 -26.00 -18.43
C TRP A 193 -5.95 -25.11 -19.54
N GLY A 194 -4.83 -24.43 -19.32
CA GLY A 194 -4.16 -23.59 -20.33
C GLY A 194 -4.82 -22.22 -20.56
N TYR A 195 -5.65 -21.75 -19.65
CA TYR A 195 -6.37 -20.46 -19.75
C TYR A 195 -5.64 -19.34 -18.99
N LEU A 196 -4.41 -18.98 -19.42
CA LEU A 196 -3.60 -17.93 -18.75
C LEU A 196 -3.55 -16.64 -19.58
N GLU A 197 -4.71 -16.16 -19.99
CA GLU A 197 -4.85 -14.86 -20.65
C GLU A 197 -5.32 -13.78 -19.66
N PRO A 198 -5.06 -12.47 -19.93
CA PRO A 198 -5.47 -11.37 -19.06
C PRO A 198 -6.94 -11.42 -18.63
N LEU A 199 -7.84 -11.78 -19.54
CA LEU A 199 -9.27 -11.91 -19.29
C LEU A 199 -9.57 -12.86 -18.12
N TYR A 200 -9.02 -14.09 -18.16
CA TYR A 200 -9.28 -15.12 -17.14
C TYR A 200 -8.63 -14.76 -15.79
N ILE A 201 -7.53 -14.00 -15.82
CA ILE A 201 -6.90 -13.52 -14.58
C ILE A 201 -7.78 -12.49 -13.87
N PHE A 202 -8.48 -11.62 -14.60
CA PHE A 202 -9.49 -10.74 -13.99
C PHE A 202 -10.68 -11.51 -13.42
N TYR A 203 -11.16 -12.58 -14.09
CA TYR A 203 -12.16 -13.48 -13.51
C TYR A 203 -11.67 -14.14 -12.23
N MET A 204 -10.44 -14.64 -12.21
CA MET A 204 -9.81 -15.21 -11.02
C MET A 204 -9.79 -14.21 -9.87
N LEU A 205 -9.33 -12.99 -10.11
CA LEU A 205 -9.28 -11.93 -9.09
C LEU A 205 -10.70 -11.59 -8.61
N GLY A 206 -11.64 -11.37 -9.52
CA GLY A 206 -13.02 -11.06 -9.19
C GLY A 206 -13.67 -12.14 -8.32
N ILE A 207 -13.63 -13.39 -8.76
CA ILE A 207 -14.20 -14.51 -8.00
C ILE A 207 -13.55 -14.65 -6.63
N SER A 208 -12.21 -14.55 -6.54
CA SER A 208 -11.47 -14.67 -5.27
C SER A 208 -11.90 -13.61 -4.27
N TYR A 209 -12.03 -12.35 -4.71
CA TYR A 209 -12.44 -11.26 -3.85
C TYR A 209 -13.90 -11.37 -3.42
N ILE A 210 -14.82 -11.76 -4.32
CA ILE A 210 -16.23 -11.89 -3.94
C ILE A 210 -16.45 -13.05 -2.98
N VAL A 211 -15.77 -14.17 -3.14
CA VAL A 211 -15.86 -15.31 -2.21
C VAL A 211 -15.36 -14.91 -0.83
N ALA A 212 -14.17 -14.28 -0.74
CA ALA A 212 -13.63 -13.78 0.52
C ALA A 212 -14.55 -12.73 1.16
N PHE A 213 -15.12 -11.83 0.37
CA PHE A 213 -16.08 -10.82 0.83
C PHE A 213 -17.34 -11.46 1.39
N LEU A 214 -17.98 -12.39 0.66
CA LEU A 214 -19.21 -13.04 1.10
C LEU A 214 -19.03 -13.79 2.41
N PHE A 215 -17.86 -14.47 2.58
CA PHE A 215 -17.56 -15.16 3.84
C PHE A 215 -17.57 -14.20 5.04
N ILE A 216 -16.94 -13.03 4.90
CA ILE A 216 -16.92 -12.00 5.95
C ILE A 216 -18.29 -11.33 6.09
N TYR A 217 -18.94 -10.99 4.98
CA TYR A 217 -20.26 -10.34 4.95
C TYR A 217 -21.30 -11.13 5.74
N PHE A 218 -21.43 -12.43 5.49
CA PHE A 218 -22.37 -13.27 6.23
C PHE A 218 -22.04 -13.39 7.73
N SER A 219 -20.76 -13.33 8.10
CA SER A 219 -20.35 -13.31 9.50
C SER A 219 -20.73 -12.02 10.23
N MET A 220 -20.84 -10.89 9.51
CA MET A 220 -21.16 -9.58 10.07
C MET A 220 -22.67 -9.36 10.26
N LYS A 221 -23.52 -10.13 9.55
CA LYS A 221 -25.00 -10.10 9.63
C LYS A 221 -25.58 -8.69 9.49
N PRO A 222 -25.32 -7.96 8.38
CA PRO A 222 -25.82 -6.60 8.17
C PRO A 222 -27.35 -6.56 8.16
N LYS A 223 -27.95 -5.46 8.63
CA LYS A 223 -29.40 -5.21 8.63
C LYS A 223 -29.73 -4.05 7.69
N PHE A 224 -30.79 -4.20 6.92
CA PHE A 224 -31.29 -3.21 5.95
C PHE A 224 -32.61 -2.60 6.39
N SER A 225 -32.68 -2.09 7.62
CA SER A 225 -33.86 -1.39 8.13
C SER A 225 -33.53 0.08 8.43
N ARG A 226 -34.57 0.94 8.39
CA ARG A 226 -34.44 2.40 8.61
C ARG A 226 -33.45 3.09 7.65
N ILE A 227 -33.31 2.60 6.41
CA ILE A 227 -32.32 3.03 5.42
C ILE A 227 -32.29 4.55 5.26
N SER A 228 -33.45 5.20 5.10
CA SER A 228 -33.54 6.65 4.84
C SER A 228 -32.91 7.52 5.92
N ALA A 229 -33.08 7.17 7.20
CA ALA A 229 -32.48 7.91 8.31
C ALA A 229 -30.96 7.79 8.34
N TYR A 230 -30.43 6.57 8.21
CA TYR A 230 -29.00 6.30 8.20
C TYR A 230 -28.31 6.88 6.96
N VAL A 231 -28.92 6.79 5.78
CA VAL A 231 -28.40 7.37 4.53
C VAL A 231 -28.23 8.89 4.67
N ARG A 232 -29.27 9.59 5.16
CA ARG A 232 -29.21 11.05 5.35
C ARG A 232 -28.08 11.44 6.31
N HIS A 233 -27.94 10.71 7.42
CA HIS A 233 -26.87 10.93 8.39
C HIS A 233 -25.49 10.65 7.77
N TYR A 234 -25.34 9.55 7.03
CA TYR A 234 -24.09 9.15 6.39
C TYR A 234 -23.60 10.18 5.37
N ILE A 235 -24.49 10.67 4.50
CA ILE A 235 -24.15 11.72 3.53
C ILE A 235 -23.76 13.02 4.23
N SER A 236 -24.52 13.45 5.24
CA SER A 236 -24.23 14.67 5.99
C SER A 236 -22.88 14.58 6.71
N TYR A 237 -22.60 13.44 7.35
CA TYR A 237 -21.34 13.22 8.06
C TYR A 237 -20.15 13.07 7.10
N ASN A 238 -20.35 12.44 5.94
CA ASN A 238 -19.33 12.36 4.89
C ASN A 238 -18.94 13.75 4.37
N ALA A 239 -19.90 14.64 4.17
CA ALA A 239 -19.61 16.01 3.73
C ALA A 239 -18.69 16.78 4.70
N GLN A 240 -18.81 16.51 6.01
CA GLN A 240 -18.03 17.17 7.05
C GLN A 240 -16.67 16.50 7.30
N TYR A 241 -16.59 15.17 7.24
CA TYR A 241 -15.44 14.40 7.63
C TYR A 241 -14.75 13.72 6.44
N GLY A 242 -15.47 12.91 5.67
CA GLY A 242 -14.89 12.07 4.61
C GLY A 242 -14.46 12.85 3.39
N TRP A 243 -15.27 13.82 2.96
CA TRP A 243 -14.98 14.65 1.80
C TRP A 243 -13.68 15.46 1.90
N PRO A 244 -13.36 16.13 3.01
CA PRO A 244 -12.06 16.77 3.18
C PRO A 244 -10.88 15.79 3.15
N LEU A 245 -11.03 14.59 3.74
CA LEU A 245 -9.99 13.55 3.72
C LEU A 245 -9.79 12.97 2.32
N TYR A 246 -10.85 12.86 1.54
CA TYR A 246 -10.82 12.34 0.18
C TYR A 246 -9.90 13.17 -0.74
N TRP A 247 -9.94 14.49 -0.66
CA TRP A 247 -9.04 15.33 -1.44
C TRP A 247 -7.56 15.09 -1.11
N GLY A 248 -7.24 14.87 0.17
CA GLY A 248 -5.88 14.48 0.57
C GLY A 248 -5.47 13.13 -0.03
N ARG A 249 -6.37 12.15 -0.01
CA ARG A 249 -6.12 10.81 -0.58
C ARG A 249 -5.96 10.82 -2.10
N ILE A 250 -6.76 11.62 -2.81
CA ILE A 250 -6.58 11.79 -4.27
C ILE A 250 -5.19 12.33 -4.58
N THR A 251 -4.75 13.34 -3.82
CA THR A 251 -3.43 13.96 -4.05
C THR A 251 -2.31 12.94 -3.84
N ASP A 252 -2.36 12.21 -2.72
CA ASP A 252 -1.32 11.24 -2.39
C ASP A 252 -1.34 10.01 -3.33
N ALA A 253 -2.52 9.39 -3.52
CA ALA A 253 -2.63 8.15 -4.29
C ALA A 253 -2.66 8.40 -5.81
N GLY A 254 -3.19 9.55 -6.25
CA GLY A 254 -3.23 9.95 -7.66
C GLY A 254 -1.82 10.18 -8.20
N ALA A 255 -1.02 10.97 -7.49
CA ALA A 255 0.38 11.20 -7.86
C ALA A 255 1.16 9.87 -7.90
N TYR A 256 1.02 9.05 -6.87
CA TYR A 256 1.74 7.78 -6.70
C TYR A 256 1.48 6.71 -7.77
N ASN A 257 0.41 6.80 -8.55
CA ASN A 257 0.08 5.84 -9.62
C ASN A 257 0.13 6.46 -11.02
N LEU A 258 0.54 7.71 -11.13
CA LEU A 258 0.56 8.44 -12.40
C LEU A 258 1.57 7.84 -13.39
N ASP A 259 2.70 7.37 -12.91
CA ASP A 259 3.74 6.66 -13.66
C ASP A 259 3.17 5.50 -14.48
N LYS A 260 2.30 4.68 -13.87
CA LYS A 260 1.69 3.50 -14.50
C LYS A 260 0.65 3.83 -15.57
N ILE A 261 0.19 5.08 -15.62
CA ILE A 261 -0.68 5.59 -16.69
C ILE A 261 0.13 6.32 -17.76
N LEU A 262 1.16 7.08 -17.37
CA LEU A 262 1.98 7.82 -18.32
C LEU A 262 2.92 6.92 -19.13
N ILE A 263 3.44 5.83 -18.53
CA ILE A 263 4.28 4.87 -19.27
C ILE A 263 3.54 4.29 -20.48
N PRO A 264 2.34 3.68 -20.37
CA PRO A 264 1.66 3.16 -21.55
C PRO A 264 1.12 4.27 -22.47
N TYR A 265 0.92 5.48 -21.98
CA TYR A 265 0.53 6.63 -22.80
C TYR A 265 1.65 7.08 -23.74
N PHE A 266 2.88 7.17 -23.26
CA PHE A 266 4.01 7.64 -24.05
C PHE A 266 4.77 6.52 -24.76
N ILE A 267 4.73 5.28 -24.26
CA ILE A 267 5.55 4.18 -24.74
C ILE A 267 4.67 3.00 -25.16
N ASP A 268 4.41 2.03 -24.27
CA ASP A 268 3.59 0.84 -24.51
C ASP A 268 3.20 0.09 -23.21
N ALA A 269 2.28 -0.85 -23.34
CA ALA A 269 1.83 -1.72 -22.27
C ALA A 269 2.94 -2.67 -21.77
N ARG A 270 3.82 -3.13 -22.66
CA ARG A 270 4.96 -3.99 -22.30
C ARG A 270 5.85 -3.30 -21.26
N THR A 271 6.17 -2.03 -21.49
CA THR A 271 7.02 -1.25 -20.58
C THR A 271 6.38 -1.07 -19.20
N VAL A 272 5.06 -0.84 -19.12
CA VAL A 272 4.39 -0.77 -17.80
C VAL A 272 4.37 -2.12 -17.09
N GLY A 273 4.28 -3.24 -17.82
CA GLY A 273 4.41 -4.57 -17.25
C GLY A 273 5.78 -4.79 -16.60
N LEU A 274 6.86 -4.48 -17.33
CA LEU A 274 8.23 -4.56 -16.85
C LEU A 274 8.47 -3.65 -15.63
N TYR A 275 7.96 -2.42 -15.67
CA TYR A 275 8.04 -1.46 -14.58
C TYR A 275 7.28 -1.95 -13.33
N THR A 276 6.04 -2.41 -13.50
CA THR A 276 5.20 -2.90 -12.41
C THR A 276 5.80 -4.14 -11.75
N LEU A 277 6.40 -5.02 -12.54
CA LEU A 277 7.10 -6.19 -12.01
C LEU A 277 8.31 -5.76 -11.17
N ALA A 278 9.18 -4.90 -11.68
CA ALA A 278 10.31 -4.34 -10.94
C ALA A 278 9.87 -3.65 -9.63
N TYR A 279 8.79 -2.87 -9.68
CA TYR A 279 8.20 -2.21 -8.52
C TYR A 279 7.74 -3.22 -7.46
N SER A 280 7.13 -4.33 -7.88
CA SER A 280 6.68 -5.39 -6.97
C SER A 280 7.84 -6.09 -6.25
N PHE A 281 9.03 -6.18 -6.89
CA PHE A 281 10.25 -6.66 -6.25
C PHE A 281 10.85 -5.65 -5.27
N ALA A 282 10.75 -4.35 -5.54
CA ALA A 282 11.29 -3.30 -4.66
C ALA A 282 10.45 -3.07 -3.41
N ALA A 283 9.11 -3.22 -3.50
CA ALA A 283 8.17 -2.94 -2.40
C ALA A 283 8.49 -3.65 -1.07
N PRO A 284 8.94 -4.93 -1.02
CA PRO A 284 9.32 -5.61 0.21
C PRO A 284 10.43 -4.93 1.03
N ILE A 285 11.25 -4.05 0.41
CA ILE A 285 12.28 -3.27 1.13
C ILE A 285 11.66 -2.47 2.28
N LEU A 286 10.42 -2.01 2.12
CA LEU A 286 9.71 -1.20 3.13
C LEU A 286 9.13 -2.00 4.29
N THR A 287 9.04 -3.32 4.19
CA THR A 287 8.34 -4.14 5.20
C THR A 287 8.96 -3.95 6.59
N ILE A 288 10.29 -4.04 6.70
CA ILE A 288 10.99 -3.91 7.97
C ILE A 288 11.03 -2.46 8.47
N PRO A 289 11.37 -1.45 7.64
CA PRO A 289 11.31 -0.04 8.04
C PRO A 289 9.92 0.40 8.54
N ASN A 290 8.85 -0.03 7.86
CA ASN A 290 7.49 0.31 8.27
C ASN A 290 7.10 -0.35 9.62
N ALA A 291 7.50 -1.61 9.83
CA ALA A 291 7.30 -2.29 11.11
C ALA A 291 8.09 -1.61 12.24
N LEU A 292 9.33 -1.16 11.98
CA LEU A 292 10.14 -0.42 12.94
C LEU A 292 9.51 0.94 13.26
N ALA A 293 9.07 1.69 12.25
CA ALA A 293 8.38 2.97 12.44
C ALA A 293 7.11 2.83 13.29
N ALA A 294 6.30 1.80 13.02
CA ALA A 294 5.10 1.52 13.80
C ALA A 294 5.42 1.14 15.26
N SER A 295 6.45 0.33 15.49
CA SER A 295 6.84 -0.10 16.86
C SER A 295 7.46 1.02 17.70
N THR A 296 8.07 2.02 17.06
CA THR A 296 8.72 3.15 17.74
C THR A 296 7.78 4.35 17.98
N PHE A 297 6.52 4.28 17.56
CA PHE A 297 5.55 5.36 17.67
C PHE A 297 5.45 5.91 19.10
N ARG A 298 5.27 5.03 20.10
CA ARG A 298 5.19 5.43 21.51
C ARG A 298 6.52 6.03 22.01
N THR A 299 7.64 5.45 21.62
CA THR A 299 8.97 5.94 22.00
C THR A 299 9.19 7.37 21.50
N PHE A 300 8.68 7.73 20.31
CA PHE A 300 8.80 9.06 19.74
C PHE A 300 7.86 10.09 20.40
N ALA A 301 6.77 9.64 21.05
CA ALA A 301 5.95 10.51 21.89
C ALA A 301 6.70 10.96 23.16
N GLU A 302 7.52 10.06 23.73
CA GLU A 302 8.22 10.29 24.98
C GLU A 302 9.58 11.00 24.78
N LYS A 303 10.27 10.77 23.65
CA LYS A 303 11.63 11.28 23.40
C LYS A 303 11.65 12.47 22.42
N SER A 304 12.44 13.47 22.75
CA SER A 304 12.62 14.68 21.91
C SER A 304 13.41 14.43 20.62
N PHE A 305 14.12 13.31 20.53
CA PHE A 305 14.94 12.94 19.36
C PHE A 305 14.80 11.46 19.02
N ILE A 306 15.14 11.10 17.80
CA ILE A 306 15.21 9.70 17.36
C ILE A 306 16.50 9.08 17.88
N PRO A 307 16.46 8.04 18.73
CA PRO A 307 17.67 7.39 19.22
C PRO A 307 18.58 6.90 18.11
N SER A 308 19.87 7.19 18.20
CA SER A 308 20.86 6.85 17.16
C SER A 308 20.98 5.36 16.87
N ASN A 309 20.72 4.49 17.86
CA ASN A 309 20.67 3.04 17.68
C ASN A 309 19.50 2.61 16.80
N ILE A 310 18.31 3.22 16.95
CA ILE A 310 17.13 2.94 16.10
C ILE A 310 17.43 3.35 14.66
N MET A 311 17.97 4.55 14.46
CA MET A 311 18.34 5.03 13.12
C MET A 311 19.39 4.13 12.46
N ARG A 312 20.44 3.77 13.18
CA ARG A 312 21.50 2.89 12.67
C ARG A 312 21.00 1.50 12.33
N ASN A 313 20.11 0.94 13.14
CA ASN A 313 19.49 -0.35 12.87
C ASN A 313 18.56 -0.27 11.64
N ASN A 314 17.78 0.80 11.50
CA ASN A 314 16.95 1.02 10.31
C ASN A 314 17.81 1.03 9.02
N ILE A 315 18.89 1.79 9.01
CA ILE A 315 19.81 1.84 7.87
C ILE A 315 20.40 0.47 7.55
N ARG A 316 20.86 -0.28 8.56
CA ARG A 316 21.38 -1.65 8.36
C ARG A 316 20.34 -2.59 7.77
N MET A 317 19.09 -2.52 8.26
CA MET A 317 17.98 -3.33 7.76
C MET A 317 17.61 -2.96 6.32
N ILE A 318 17.62 -1.66 5.98
CA ILE A 318 17.39 -1.19 4.61
C ILE A 318 18.50 -1.73 3.68
N LEU A 319 19.75 -1.58 4.04
CA LEU A 319 20.88 -2.06 3.23
C LEU A 319 20.84 -3.58 3.03
N PHE A 320 20.52 -4.33 4.08
CA PHE A 320 20.33 -5.78 3.99
C PHE A 320 19.17 -6.14 3.07
N SER A 321 18.01 -5.46 3.19
CA SER A 321 16.84 -5.68 2.33
C SER A 321 17.15 -5.34 0.87
N CYS A 322 17.88 -4.25 0.60
CA CYS A 322 18.31 -3.85 -0.74
C CYS A 322 19.19 -4.92 -1.39
N LEU A 323 20.19 -5.43 -0.64
CA LEU A 323 21.05 -6.51 -1.11
C LEU A 323 20.25 -7.77 -1.42
N LEU A 324 19.38 -8.19 -0.50
CA LEU A 324 18.55 -9.39 -0.66
C LEU A 324 17.62 -9.28 -1.86
N VAL A 325 16.92 -8.14 -2.00
CA VAL A 325 16.03 -7.86 -3.13
C VAL A 325 16.80 -7.80 -4.45
N GLY A 326 18.00 -7.22 -4.46
CA GLY A 326 18.86 -7.20 -5.65
C GLY A 326 19.28 -8.61 -6.08
N LEU A 327 19.69 -9.46 -5.13
CA LEU A 327 20.08 -10.85 -5.40
C LEU A 327 18.88 -11.70 -5.89
N ILE A 328 17.74 -11.64 -5.19
CA ILE A 328 16.52 -12.33 -5.60
C ILE A 328 16.02 -11.80 -6.95
N GLY A 329 16.04 -10.49 -7.14
CA GLY A 329 15.66 -9.85 -8.40
C GLY A 329 16.51 -10.35 -9.56
N TYR A 330 17.83 -10.41 -9.41
CA TYR A 330 18.71 -10.98 -10.42
C TYR A 330 18.37 -12.45 -10.72
N ALA A 331 18.26 -13.26 -9.67
CA ALA A 331 17.95 -14.68 -9.83
C ALA A 331 16.61 -14.94 -10.53
N VAL A 332 15.58 -14.12 -10.21
CA VAL A 332 14.25 -14.33 -10.79
C VAL A 332 14.10 -13.64 -12.14
N LEU A 333 14.44 -12.34 -12.25
CA LEU A 333 14.19 -11.53 -13.46
C LEU A 333 15.15 -11.87 -14.61
N VAL A 334 16.37 -12.32 -14.30
CA VAL A 334 17.39 -12.58 -15.33
C VAL A 334 17.58 -14.09 -15.58
N LEU A 335 17.55 -14.91 -14.51
CA LEU A 335 17.86 -16.34 -14.65
C LEU A 335 16.62 -17.24 -14.75
N TYR A 336 15.50 -16.86 -14.11
CA TYR A 336 14.32 -17.73 -14.02
C TYR A 336 13.22 -17.36 -15.02
N LEU A 337 12.97 -16.08 -15.26
CA LEU A 337 11.94 -15.61 -16.20
C LEU A 337 12.40 -15.75 -17.67
N PRO A 338 11.47 -15.88 -18.64
CA PRO A 338 11.79 -15.90 -20.05
C PRO A 338 12.52 -14.64 -20.51
N GLN A 339 13.20 -14.74 -21.67
CA GLN A 339 13.84 -13.59 -22.32
C GLN A 339 12.88 -12.42 -22.50
N GLY A 340 13.38 -11.20 -22.27
CA GLY A 340 12.61 -9.96 -22.36
C GLY A 340 12.27 -9.33 -21.02
N TYR A 341 12.49 -10.04 -19.89
CA TYR A 341 12.30 -9.49 -18.54
C TYR A 341 13.58 -8.89 -17.94
N GLU A 342 14.74 -9.01 -18.60
CA GLU A 342 16.02 -8.48 -18.11
C GLU A 342 15.95 -6.97 -17.87
N GLN A 343 15.16 -6.25 -18.66
CA GLN A 343 14.96 -4.80 -18.51
C GLN A 343 14.31 -4.47 -17.15
N SER A 344 13.43 -5.35 -16.62
CA SER A 344 12.86 -5.18 -15.28
C SER A 344 13.93 -5.19 -14.19
N PHE A 345 15.03 -5.93 -14.38
CA PHE A 345 16.13 -5.92 -13.42
C PHE A 345 16.85 -4.57 -13.40
N TYR A 346 17.08 -3.95 -14.54
CA TYR A 346 17.67 -2.60 -14.58
C TYR A 346 16.74 -1.55 -13.96
N TYR A 347 15.42 -1.64 -14.17
CA TYR A 347 14.43 -0.81 -13.48
C TYR A 347 14.50 -1.05 -11.96
N LEU A 348 14.61 -2.30 -11.54
CA LEU A 348 14.71 -2.69 -10.13
C LEU A 348 15.91 -2.05 -9.45
N LEU A 349 17.08 -1.98 -10.10
CA LEU A 349 18.28 -1.36 -9.52
C LEU A 349 18.06 0.11 -9.16
N ILE A 350 17.34 0.87 -9.99
CA ILE A 350 17.01 2.28 -9.71
C ILE A 350 15.93 2.34 -8.61
N LEU A 351 14.92 1.48 -8.67
CA LEU A 351 13.84 1.44 -7.68
C LEU A 351 14.34 1.01 -6.30
N ILE A 352 15.34 0.12 -6.18
CA ILE A 352 15.98 -0.23 -4.90
C ILE A 352 16.49 1.03 -4.19
N LEU A 353 17.13 1.95 -4.92
CA LEU A 353 17.61 3.22 -4.36
C LEU A 353 16.43 4.11 -3.93
N ALA A 354 15.39 4.19 -4.75
CA ALA A 354 14.17 4.95 -4.43
C ALA A 354 13.52 4.44 -3.14
N PHE A 355 13.34 3.13 -3.01
CA PHE A 355 12.74 2.50 -1.83
C PHE A 355 13.64 2.55 -0.61
N ALA A 356 14.97 2.59 -0.78
CA ALA A 356 15.90 2.83 0.31
C ALA A 356 15.73 4.22 0.94
N PHE A 357 15.56 5.27 0.13
CA PHE A 357 15.19 6.60 0.61
C PHE A 357 13.84 6.60 1.31
N GLN A 358 12.85 5.90 0.75
CA GLN A 358 11.53 5.76 1.35
C GLN A 358 11.58 5.11 2.74
N GLY A 359 12.29 4.00 2.89
CA GLY A 359 12.53 3.37 4.20
C GLY A 359 13.29 4.28 5.17
N GLY A 360 14.20 5.12 4.64
CA GLY A 360 14.98 6.08 5.43
C GLY A 360 14.12 7.20 6.02
N TYR A 361 13.15 7.74 5.28
CA TYR A 361 12.33 8.82 5.80
C TYR A 361 11.19 8.36 6.72
N GLY A 362 10.83 7.09 6.72
CA GLY A 362 9.70 6.57 7.50
C GLY A 362 9.78 6.90 9.00
N LEU A 363 10.96 6.80 9.60
CA LEU A 363 11.16 7.16 11.02
C LEU A 363 11.00 8.67 11.28
N TYR A 364 11.52 9.53 10.41
CA TYR A 364 11.35 10.98 10.53
C TYR A 364 9.88 11.37 10.38
N ASN A 365 9.19 10.77 9.43
CA ASN A 365 7.76 10.97 9.18
C ASN A 365 6.93 10.63 10.43
N THR A 366 7.20 9.45 11.02
CA THR A 366 6.54 9.00 12.24
C THR A 366 6.83 9.94 13.41
N TRP A 367 8.08 10.38 13.59
CA TRP A 367 8.46 11.30 14.65
C TRP A 367 7.74 12.65 14.52
N LEU A 368 7.73 13.24 13.32
CA LEU A 368 7.03 14.50 13.04
C LEU A 368 5.50 14.38 13.25
N ALA A 369 4.90 13.27 12.83
CA ALA A 369 3.48 13.02 12.99
C ALA A 369 3.09 12.91 14.47
N VAL A 370 3.86 12.15 15.27
CA VAL A 370 3.64 11.97 16.71
C VAL A 370 3.79 13.28 17.49
N ARG A 371 4.69 14.16 17.06
CA ARG A 371 4.93 15.48 17.64
C ARG A 371 3.93 16.56 17.19
N GLY A 372 2.93 16.18 16.37
CA GLY A 372 1.86 17.11 15.96
C GLY A 372 2.22 18.01 14.77
N HIS A 373 3.37 17.78 14.09
CA HIS A 373 3.78 18.56 12.92
C HIS A 373 3.05 18.13 11.64
N VAL A 374 1.75 17.81 11.73
CA VAL A 374 0.93 17.28 10.63
C VAL A 374 0.79 18.29 9.48
N LEU A 375 0.67 19.57 9.79
CA LEU A 375 0.58 20.62 8.77
C LEU A 375 1.86 20.72 7.93
N LEU A 376 3.02 20.50 8.55
CA LEU A 376 4.31 20.48 7.86
C LEU A 376 4.39 19.29 6.89
N LEU A 377 3.99 18.12 7.35
CA LEU A 377 3.93 16.91 6.52
C LEU A 377 2.98 17.10 5.33
N ARG A 378 1.79 17.65 5.56
CA ARG A 378 0.84 17.98 4.49
C ARG A 378 1.45 18.91 3.44
N ASN A 379 2.15 19.96 3.87
CA ASN A 379 2.81 20.88 2.95
C ASN A 379 3.92 20.19 2.13
N PHE A 380 4.62 19.23 2.74
CA PHE A 380 5.60 18.41 2.02
C PHE A 380 4.93 17.50 0.99
N SER A 381 3.82 16.82 1.35
CA SER A 381 3.05 16.00 0.40
C SER A 381 2.61 16.80 -0.83
N TRP A 382 2.11 18.02 -0.67
CA TRP A 382 1.76 18.87 -1.79
C TRP A 382 2.96 19.23 -2.70
N ARG A 383 4.10 19.57 -2.10
CA ARG A 383 5.32 19.87 -2.87
C ARG A 383 5.79 18.65 -3.66
N ILE A 384 5.74 17.49 -3.03
CA ILE A 384 6.13 16.22 -3.65
C ILE A 384 5.19 15.87 -4.79
N ALA A 385 3.87 15.97 -4.60
CA ALA A 385 2.90 15.69 -5.65
C ALA A 385 3.14 16.53 -6.92
N ILE A 386 3.47 17.82 -6.75
CA ILE A 386 3.81 18.68 -7.88
C ILE A 386 5.10 18.19 -8.57
N VAL A 387 6.16 17.92 -7.80
CA VAL A 387 7.43 17.43 -8.35
C VAL A 387 7.23 16.09 -9.06
N ASP A 388 6.46 15.18 -8.47
CA ASP A 388 6.19 13.86 -9.01
C ASP A 388 5.45 13.93 -10.35
N VAL A 389 4.38 14.74 -10.43
CA VAL A 389 3.64 14.94 -11.69
C VAL A 389 4.55 15.46 -12.81
N PHE A 390 5.35 16.50 -12.54
CA PHE A 390 6.25 17.05 -13.53
C PHE A 390 7.40 16.10 -13.88
N ALA A 391 8.01 15.47 -12.87
CA ALA A 391 9.10 14.51 -13.09
C ALA A 391 8.62 13.32 -13.93
N ASN A 392 7.47 12.71 -13.58
CA ASN A 392 6.91 11.61 -14.34
C ASN A 392 6.60 12.03 -15.78
N PHE A 393 5.92 13.18 -15.98
CA PHE A 393 5.57 13.63 -17.33
C PHE A 393 6.81 13.82 -18.21
N PHE A 394 7.79 14.60 -17.78
CA PHE A 394 8.96 14.92 -18.60
C PHE A 394 9.95 13.75 -18.72
N LEU A 395 10.23 13.03 -17.62
CA LEU A 395 11.22 11.96 -17.65
C LEU A 395 10.70 10.73 -18.38
N ILE A 396 9.41 10.37 -18.22
CA ILE A 396 8.83 9.24 -18.97
C ILE A 396 8.79 9.55 -20.46
N MET A 397 8.39 10.78 -20.85
CA MET A 397 8.40 11.21 -22.23
C MET A 397 9.80 11.12 -22.88
N TRP A 398 10.87 11.39 -22.10
CA TRP A 398 12.23 11.42 -22.61
C TRP A 398 12.97 10.08 -22.46
N MET A 399 12.79 9.34 -21.35
CA MET A 399 13.53 8.14 -20.99
C MET A 399 12.68 6.86 -20.92
N GLY A 400 11.40 6.95 -21.25
CA GLY A 400 10.46 5.80 -21.17
C GLY A 400 10.33 5.24 -19.77
N GLY A 401 10.35 3.91 -19.62
CA GLY A 401 10.25 3.23 -18.33
C GLY A 401 11.36 3.59 -17.34
N TYR A 402 12.58 3.88 -17.83
CA TYR A 402 13.66 4.41 -16.98
C TYR A 402 13.27 5.77 -16.38
N GLY A 403 12.56 6.61 -17.15
CA GLY A 403 12.06 7.88 -16.67
C GLY A 403 11.14 7.76 -15.46
N GLY A 404 10.23 6.78 -15.47
CA GLY A 404 9.39 6.46 -14.30
C GLY A 404 10.22 6.04 -13.07
N CYS A 405 11.26 5.21 -13.27
CA CYS A 405 12.16 4.81 -12.18
C CYS A 405 12.94 5.99 -11.59
N VAL A 406 13.46 6.88 -12.46
CA VAL A 406 14.20 8.08 -12.05
C VAL A 406 13.26 9.09 -11.38
N ALA A 407 12.04 9.27 -11.88
CA ALA A 407 11.04 10.11 -11.23
C ALA A 407 10.73 9.63 -9.80
N ALA A 408 10.49 8.32 -9.62
CA ALA A 408 10.30 7.72 -8.31
C ALA A 408 11.52 7.91 -7.39
N LEU A 409 12.75 7.84 -7.93
CA LEU A 409 13.96 8.09 -7.16
C LEU A 409 14.07 9.58 -6.75
N MET A 410 13.78 10.50 -7.65
CA MET A 410 13.77 11.94 -7.38
C MET A 410 12.71 12.30 -6.33
N GLU A 411 11.49 11.82 -6.49
CA GLU A 411 10.40 12.00 -5.54
C GLU A 411 10.82 11.58 -4.13
N LYS A 412 11.22 10.31 -3.96
CA LYS A 412 11.52 9.73 -2.65
C LYS A 412 12.78 10.31 -2.01
N SER A 413 13.81 10.63 -2.80
CA SER A 413 15.01 11.29 -2.30
C SER A 413 14.72 12.73 -1.86
N TYR A 414 13.96 13.50 -2.65
CA TYR A 414 13.58 14.87 -2.30
C TYR A 414 12.74 14.90 -1.02
N TYR A 415 11.77 14.00 -0.88
CA TYR A 415 10.98 13.87 0.35
C TYR A 415 11.85 13.55 1.56
N TYR A 416 12.81 12.62 1.43
CA TYR A 416 13.76 12.30 2.48
C TYR A 416 14.53 13.52 2.97
N TYR A 417 15.03 14.35 2.05
CA TYR A 417 15.78 15.55 2.42
C TYR A 417 14.90 16.62 3.09
N LEU A 418 13.66 16.80 2.63
CA LEU A 418 12.70 17.72 3.25
C LEU A 418 12.40 17.32 4.71
N VAL A 419 12.03 16.04 4.92
CA VAL A 419 11.63 15.55 6.24
C VAL A 419 12.81 15.51 7.20
N ARG A 420 13.99 15.08 6.72
CA ARG A 420 15.23 15.10 7.51
C ARG A 420 15.66 16.52 7.86
N GLY A 421 15.56 17.46 6.94
CA GLY A 421 15.88 18.87 7.18
C GLY A 421 14.96 19.50 8.22
N ALA A 422 13.65 19.21 8.15
CA ALA A 422 12.69 19.65 9.15
C ALA A 422 12.98 19.05 10.53
N TYR A 423 13.25 17.74 10.60
CA TYR A 423 13.64 17.06 11.83
C TYR A 423 14.86 17.73 12.49
N ARG A 424 15.94 17.99 11.73
CA ARG A 424 17.16 18.63 12.25
C ARG A 424 16.84 20.01 12.83
N LYS A 425 16.16 20.88 12.08
CA LYS A 425 15.81 22.21 12.56
C LYS A 425 14.99 22.19 13.85
N LEU A 426 14.09 21.23 14.01
CA LEU A 426 13.26 21.12 15.22
C LEU A 426 14.04 20.56 16.41
N CYS A 427 15.03 19.68 16.19
CA CYS A 427 15.92 19.21 17.23
C CYS A 427 16.86 20.31 17.70
N ASP A 428 17.49 21.06 16.78
CA ASP A 428 18.42 22.17 17.11
C ASP A 428 17.70 23.25 17.95
N VAL A 429 16.46 23.60 17.58
CA VAL A 429 15.63 24.54 18.36
C VAL A 429 15.32 23.99 19.75
N SER A 430 15.03 22.69 19.89
CA SER A 430 14.73 22.10 21.21
C SER A 430 15.96 22.04 22.13
N GLU A 431 17.17 21.90 21.59
CA GLU A 431 18.40 21.97 22.36
C GLU A 431 18.67 23.41 22.84
N MET A 432 18.50 24.43 22.02
CA MET A 432 18.63 25.84 22.40
C MET A 432 17.70 26.22 23.57
N TYR A 433 16.43 25.82 23.52
CA TYR A 433 15.50 26.09 24.62
C TYR A 433 15.78 25.28 25.90
N SER A 434 16.44 24.14 25.81
CA SER A 434 16.87 23.36 26.98
C SER A 434 18.10 24.00 27.68
N GLU A 435 18.96 24.68 26.92
CA GLU A 435 20.10 25.39 27.46
C GLU A 435 19.74 26.77 28.06
N GLU A 436 18.73 27.47 27.48
CA GLU A 436 18.24 28.75 28.02
C GLU A 436 17.31 28.61 29.24
N GLY A 437 16.67 27.44 29.41
CA GLY A 437 15.74 27.15 30.52
C GLY A 437 16.39 26.84 31.88
N ILE A 438 17.73 26.94 31.98
CA ILE A 438 18.49 26.76 33.24
C ILE A 438 18.90 28.15 33.83
N ARG A 439 18.07 29.19 33.63
CA ARG A 439 18.21 30.42 34.40
C ARG A 439 16.89 30.85 35.03
#